data_0f7ebb4f1334926ff99ea63b78eb68be
#
_entry.id   0f7ebb4f1334926ff99ea63b78eb68be
#
_cell.length_a   1.000
_cell.length_b   1.000
_cell.length_c   1.000
_cell.angle_alpha   90.00
_cell.angle_beta   90.00
_cell.angle_gamma   90.00
#
_symmetry.space_group_name_H-M   'P 1'
#
loop_
_entity.id
_entity.type
_entity.pdbx_description
1 polymer ?
#
loop_
_entity_poly.entity_id
_entity_poly.type
_entity_poly.pdbx_seq_one_letter_code
_entity_poly.pdbx_strand_id
1 'polypeptide(L)'
;MKKPSKFKPIGGAVTALLDPLLAKRSHVDAALALSWPELCGERMAGRTQPLKVTWPRRSGPDDPFEPGVLVIACEGAAALDLQYGTSELIERINGFFGYSAIGRIRIEQKRVD
;
A
#
# COMPACT_ATOMS: atom_id res chain seq x y z
N MET A 1 -24.18 -18.93 8.29
CA MET A 1 -23.69 -18.42 8.16
C MET A 1 -23.47 -17.92 8.39
N LYS A 2 -23.40 -17.89 8.20
CA LYS A 2 -22.93 -17.33 8.07
C LYS A 2 -22.34 -16.88 8.05
N LYS A 3 -21.94 -16.78 8.01
CA LYS A 3 -21.21 -16.30 7.80
C LYS A 3 -21.09 -15.51 7.83
N PRO A 4 -21.26 -15.27 7.89
CA PRO A 4 -21.03 -14.47 7.69
C PRO A 4 -20.91 -13.70 7.80
N SER A 5 -21.11 -13.58 7.87
CA SER A 5 -20.93 -12.61 7.64
C SER A 5 -20.32 -12.04 7.82
N LYS A 6 -19.79 -12.30 8.10
CA LYS A 6 -19.00 -11.71 7.86
C LYS A 6 -18.73 -11.29 6.82
N PHE A 7 -18.97 -11.26 6.26
CA PHE A 7 -18.81 -10.69 5.18
C PHE A 7 -19.68 -9.71 5.01
N LYS A 8 -20.00 -9.41 5.56
CA LYS A 8 -20.59 -8.55 5.44
C LYS A 8 -20.62 -7.68 4.66
N PRO A 9 -20.11 -7.19 4.74
CA PRO A 9 -20.71 -6.75 3.54
C PRO A 9 -20.07 -7.35 2.41
N ILE A 10 -20.64 -8.37 2.19
CA ILE A 10 -20.28 -9.19 1.08
C ILE A 10 -20.40 -8.41 -0.22
N GLY A 11 -21.32 -7.45 -0.27
CA GLY A 11 -21.48 -6.60 -1.43
C GLY A 11 -20.21 -5.86 -1.83
N GLY A 12 -19.46 -5.36 -0.83
CA GLY A 12 -18.20 -4.68 -1.11
C GLY A 12 -17.15 -5.61 -1.70
N ALA A 13 -17.07 -6.83 -1.16
CA ALA A 13 -16.10 -7.80 -1.65
C ALA A 13 -16.43 -8.22 -3.08
N VAL A 14 -17.71 -8.42 -3.37
CA VAL A 14 -18.12 -8.80 -4.71
C VAL A 14 -17.80 -7.68 -5.70
N THR A 15 -18.05 -6.45 -5.32
CA THR A 15 -17.74 -5.31 -6.18
C THR A 15 -16.24 -5.26 -6.51
N ALA A 16 -15.40 -5.48 -5.50
CA ALA A 16 -13.95 -5.48 -5.72
C ALA A 16 -13.53 -6.57 -6.69
N LEU A 17 -14.15 -7.74 -6.60
CA LEU A 17 -13.82 -8.84 -7.49
C LEU A 17 -14.29 -8.58 -8.92
N LEU A 18 -15.39 -7.86 -9.09
CA LEU A 18 -15.92 -7.56 -10.41
C LEU A 18 -15.26 -6.35 -11.06
N ASP A 19 -14.58 -5.53 -10.28
CA ASP A 19 -13.91 -4.34 -10.78
C ASP A 19 -12.40 -4.58 -10.76
N PRO A 20 -11.78 -4.76 -11.95
CA PRO A 20 -10.35 -5.05 -11.99
C PRO A 20 -9.49 -4.01 -11.33
N LEU A 21 -9.88 -2.73 -11.40
CA LEU A 21 -9.11 -1.66 -10.78
C LEU A 21 -9.11 -1.77 -9.27
N LEU A 22 -10.28 -2.00 -8.68
CA LEU A 22 -10.38 -2.15 -7.23
C LEU A 22 -9.69 -3.40 -6.73
N ALA A 23 -9.79 -4.48 -7.50
CA ALA A 23 -9.08 -5.71 -7.16
C ALA A 23 -7.58 -5.50 -7.17
N LYS A 24 -7.07 -4.74 -8.15
CA LYS A 24 -5.65 -4.44 -8.25
C LYS A 24 -5.18 -3.60 -7.07
N ARG A 25 -5.96 -2.60 -6.67
CA ARG A 25 -5.64 -1.77 -5.51
C ARG A 25 -5.60 -2.60 -4.23
N SER A 26 -6.57 -3.47 -4.04
CA SER A 26 -6.63 -4.35 -2.86
C SER A 26 -5.43 -5.28 -2.81
N HIS A 27 -5.02 -5.78 -3.96
CA HIS A 27 -3.84 -6.64 -4.03
C HIS A 27 -2.58 -5.89 -3.59
N VAL A 28 -2.42 -4.65 -4.04
CA VAL A 28 -1.27 -3.84 -3.66
C VAL A 28 -1.26 -3.61 -2.14
N ASP A 29 -2.41 -3.26 -1.56
CA ASP A 29 -2.51 -3.03 -0.13
C ASP A 29 -2.09 -4.26 0.66
N ALA A 30 -2.62 -5.41 0.30
CA ALA A 30 -2.32 -6.66 1.01
C ALA A 30 -0.86 -7.07 0.84
N ALA A 31 -0.35 -6.98 -0.38
CA ALA A 31 1.01 -7.39 -0.67
C ALA A 31 2.04 -6.51 0.03
N LEU A 32 1.79 -5.21 0.13
CA LEU A 32 2.68 -4.31 0.85
C LEU A 32 2.78 -4.70 2.32
N ALA A 33 1.65 -4.99 2.95
CA ALA A 33 1.65 -5.38 4.35
C ALA A 33 2.39 -6.70 4.57
N LEU A 34 2.17 -7.67 3.69
CA LEU A 34 2.76 -9.00 3.85
C LEU A 34 4.24 -9.04 3.50
N SER A 35 4.66 -8.23 2.54
CA SER A 35 6.04 -8.29 2.02
C SER A 35 6.89 -7.12 2.47
N TRP A 36 6.45 -6.39 3.48
CA TRP A 36 7.16 -5.18 3.90
C TRP A 36 8.64 -5.40 4.23
N PRO A 37 9.00 -6.44 5.01
CA PRO A 37 10.42 -6.66 5.31
C PRO A 37 11.28 -6.89 4.06
N GLU A 38 10.73 -7.57 3.06
CA GLU A 38 11.44 -7.79 1.82
C GLU A 38 11.62 -6.51 1.02
N LEU A 39 10.63 -5.63 1.09
CA LEU A 39 10.62 -4.41 0.29
C LEU A 39 11.52 -3.34 0.86
N CYS A 40 11.48 -3.11 2.17
CA CYS A 40 12.25 -2.03 2.78
C CYS A 40 13.52 -2.51 3.47
N GLY A 41 13.71 -3.84 3.60
CA GLY A 41 14.84 -4.40 4.31
C GLY A 41 14.52 -4.58 5.79
N GLU A 42 15.10 -5.62 6.39
CA GLU A 42 14.79 -5.96 7.77
C GLU A 42 15.12 -4.83 8.74
N ARG A 43 16.21 -4.12 8.48
CA ARG A 43 16.61 -3.02 9.35
C ARG A 43 15.53 -1.94 9.42
N MET A 44 14.99 -1.54 8.28
CA MET A 44 13.94 -0.52 8.25
C MET A 44 12.58 -1.07 8.62
N ALA A 45 12.35 -2.35 8.37
CA ALA A 45 11.06 -2.96 8.67
C ALA A 45 10.70 -2.89 10.15
N GLY A 46 11.69 -2.95 11.03
CA GLY A 46 11.45 -2.86 12.46
C GLY A 46 11.18 -1.44 12.95
N ARG A 47 11.41 -0.44 12.11
CA ARG A 47 11.30 0.97 12.47
C ARG A 47 10.24 1.70 11.68
N THR A 48 9.59 1.02 10.77
CA THR A 48 8.59 1.60 9.88
C THR A 48 7.39 0.65 9.78
N GLN A 49 6.28 1.21 9.36
CA GLN A 49 5.07 0.42 9.18
C GLN A 49 4.26 1.01 8.04
N PRO A 50 3.92 0.21 7.01
CA PRO A 50 3.03 0.73 5.97
C PRO A 50 1.63 0.86 6.57
N LEU A 51 1.06 2.05 6.47
CA LEU A 51 -0.24 2.31 7.06
C LEU A 51 -1.37 2.11 6.08
N LYS A 52 -1.21 2.68 4.90
CA LYS A 52 -2.25 2.61 3.88
C LYS A 52 -1.70 3.15 2.57
N VAL A 53 -2.42 2.88 1.50
CA VAL A 53 -2.18 3.54 0.22
C VAL A 53 -3.37 4.44 -0.03
N THR A 54 -3.10 5.71 -0.33
CA THR A 54 -4.14 6.65 -0.73
C THR A 54 -4.20 6.62 -2.24
N TRP A 55 -5.31 6.14 -2.77
CA TRP A 55 -5.48 5.99 -4.20
C TRP A 55 -6.12 7.22 -4.81
N PRO A 56 -5.77 7.57 -6.07
CA PRO A 56 -6.41 8.69 -6.75
C PRO A 56 -7.90 8.46 -6.86
N ARG A 57 -8.64 9.55 -6.87
CA ARG A 57 -10.07 9.48 -7.02
C ARG A 57 -10.42 8.90 -8.40
N ARG A 58 -11.37 7.99 -8.39
CA ARG A 58 -11.81 7.35 -9.61
C ARG A 58 -12.98 8.12 -10.20
N SER A 59 -12.92 8.44 -11.50
CA SER A 59 -13.96 9.18 -12.18
C SER A 59 -14.99 8.26 -12.82
N GLY A 60 -14.60 7.06 -13.21
CA GLY A 60 -15.52 6.12 -13.83
C GLY A 60 -14.90 4.75 -14.00
N PRO A 61 -15.69 3.78 -14.47
CA PRO A 61 -15.23 2.39 -14.56
C PRO A 61 -14.11 2.16 -15.57
N ASP A 62 -13.94 3.08 -16.51
CA ASP A 62 -12.93 2.95 -17.55
C ASP A 62 -11.66 3.74 -17.26
N ASP A 63 -11.54 4.30 -16.05
CA ASP A 63 -10.35 5.06 -15.70
C ASP A 63 -9.13 4.15 -15.69
N PRO A 64 -7.99 4.64 -16.18
CA PRO A 64 -6.76 3.85 -16.11
C PRO A 64 -6.29 3.71 -14.67
N PHE A 65 -5.48 2.70 -14.42
CA PHE A 65 -4.84 2.55 -13.12
C PHE A 65 -3.80 3.66 -12.95
N GLU A 66 -3.86 4.37 -11.82
CA GLU A 66 -2.87 5.38 -11.48
C GLU A 66 -2.17 5.00 -10.19
N PRO A 67 -0.87 5.31 -10.08
CA PRO A 67 -0.11 4.98 -8.86
C PRO A 67 -0.69 5.67 -7.64
N GLY A 68 -0.60 4.99 -6.52
CA GLY A 68 -1.08 5.52 -5.26
C GLY A 68 0.02 6.20 -4.45
N VAL A 69 -0.38 6.81 -3.33
CA VAL A 69 0.55 7.40 -2.37
C VAL A 69 0.62 6.46 -1.18
N LEU A 70 1.81 5.92 -0.92
CA LEU A 70 2.01 5.02 0.22
C LEU A 70 2.30 5.87 1.46
N VAL A 71 1.50 5.68 2.49
CA VAL A 71 1.70 6.36 3.77
C VAL A 71 2.41 5.40 4.71
N ILE A 72 3.56 5.81 5.22
CA ILE A 72 4.41 4.99 6.08
C ILE A 72 4.56 5.66 7.43
N ALA A 73 4.29 4.93 8.50
CA ALA A 73 4.60 5.39 9.85
C ALA A 73 6.08 5.11 10.12
N CYS A 74 6.76 6.05 10.74
CA CYS A 74 8.19 5.94 10.97
C CYS A 74 8.57 6.69 12.24
N GLU A 75 9.42 6.10 13.06
CA GLU A 75 9.90 6.77 14.25
C GLU A 75 10.96 7.81 13.86
N GLY A 76 11.09 8.84 14.70
CA GLY A 76 11.80 10.05 14.34
C GLY A 76 13.14 9.88 13.66
N ALA A 77 14.07 9.12 14.28
CA ALA A 77 15.41 8.98 13.72
C ALA A 77 15.39 8.27 12.35
N ALA A 78 14.48 7.33 12.17
CA ALA A 78 14.38 6.59 10.92
C ALA A 78 13.74 7.42 9.80
N ALA A 79 12.99 8.46 10.17
CA ALA A 79 12.29 9.27 9.16
C ALA A 79 13.27 9.94 8.19
N LEU A 80 14.41 10.39 8.69
CA LEU A 80 15.40 11.03 7.83
C LEU A 80 15.98 10.04 6.82
N ASP A 81 16.34 8.85 7.30
CA ASP A 81 16.83 7.81 6.41
C ASP A 81 15.81 7.47 5.35
N LEU A 82 14.55 7.36 5.76
CA LEU A 82 13.47 7.03 4.84
C LEU A 82 13.28 8.13 3.79
N GLN A 83 13.38 9.40 4.20
CA GLN A 83 13.25 10.51 3.28
C GLN A 83 14.31 10.48 2.18
N TYR A 84 15.53 10.12 2.52
CA TYR A 84 16.61 10.04 1.54
C TYR A 84 16.46 8.83 0.62
N GLY A 85 15.76 7.79 1.08
CA GLY A 85 15.62 6.57 0.32
C GLY A 85 14.29 6.38 -0.38
N THR A 86 13.43 7.40 -0.44
CA THR A 86 12.09 7.21 -0.99
C THR A 86 12.10 6.79 -2.45
N SER A 87 12.96 7.39 -3.27
CA SER A 87 13.01 7.04 -4.69
C SER A 87 13.40 5.59 -4.90
N GLU A 88 14.40 5.14 -4.15
CA GLU A 88 14.85 3.76 -4.24
C GLU A 88 13.77 2.79 -3.76
N LEU A 89 13.08 3.16 -2.69
CA LEU A 89 12.01 2.31 -2.17
C LEU A 89 10.86 2.21 -3.16
N ILE A 90 10.49 3.31 -3.79
CA ILE A 90 9.45 3.31 -4.82
C ILE A 90 9.84 2.38 -5.96
N GLU A 91 11.08 2.47 -6.43
CA GLU A 91 11.55 1.60 -7.51
C GLU A 91 11.49 0.14 -7.11
N ARG A 92 11.88 -0.14 -5.88
CA ARG A 92 11.87 -1.51 -5.39
C ARG A 92 10.44 -2.07 -5.28
N ILE A 93 9.53 -1.25 -4.76
CA ILE A 93 8.11 -1.64 -4.66
C ILE A 93 7.54 -1.88 -6.05
N ASN A 94 7.77 -0.95 -6.96
CA ASN A 94 7.21 -1.07 -8.31
C ASN A 94 7.84 -2.23 -9.07
N GLY A 95 9.12 -2.50 -8.83
CA GLY A 95 9.77 -3.67 -9.39
C GLY A 95 9.15 -4.97 -8.89
N PHE A 96 8.77 -4.99 -7.61
CA PHE A 96 8.10 -6.14 -7.03
C PHE A 96 6.75 -6.42 -7.70
N PHE A 97 5.99 -5.37 -7.98
CA PHE A 97 4.68 -5.53 -8.62
C PHE A 97 4.77 -5.69 -10.14
N GLY A 98 5.83 -5.17 -10.74
CA GLY A 98 5.98 -5.21 -12.19
C GLY A 98 5.30 -4.07 -12.92
N TYR A 99 4.84 -3.07 -12.20
CA TYR A 99 4.23 -1.87 -12.77
C TYR A 99 4.28 -0.77 -11.73
N SER A 100 3.94 0.46 -12.13
CA SER A 100 3.98 1.61 -11.24
C SER A 100 2.79 1.59 -10.28
N ALA A 101 2.90 0.79 -9.23
CA ALA A 101 1.84 0.69 -8.22
C ALA A 101 1.84 1.90 -7.29
N ILE A 102 3.03 2.37 -6.92
CA ILE A 102 3.19 3.50 -5.99
C ILE A 102 3.98 4.60 -6.68
N GLY A 103 3.45 5.82 -6.64
CA GLY A 103 4.12 6.96 -7.26
C GLY A 103 4.72 7.93 -6.26
N ARG A 104 4.36 7.81 -5.00
CA ARG A 104 4.79 8.76 -3.99
C ARG A 104 4.73 8.13 -2.61
N ILE A 105 5.60 8.57 -1.72
CA ILE A 105 5.61 8.13 -0.32
C ILE A 105 5.39 9.33 0.57
N ARG A 106 4.48 9.17 1.54
CA ARG A 106 4.25 10.15 2.58
C ARG A 106 4.64 9.54 3.91
N ILE A 107 5.43 10.25 4.70
CA ILE A 107 5.95 9.76 5.96
C ILE A 107 5.20 10.42 7.10
N GLU A 108 4.69 9.61 8.03
CA GLU A 108 4.10 10.10 9.27
C GLU A 108 5.01 9.68 10.41
N GLN A 109 5.52 10.66 11.16
CA GLN A 109 6.37 10.34 12.28
C GLN A 109 5.51 9.96 13.47
N LYS A 110 5.65 8.71 13.89
CA LYS A 110 4.95 8.23 15.08
C LYS A 110 5.54 6.90 15.49
N ARG A 111 5.18 6.49 16.70
CA ARG A 111 5.68 5.24 17.24
C ARG A 111 5.21 4.07 16.39
N VAL A 112 6.11 3.13 16.18
CA VAL A 112 5.84 1.90 15.45
C VAL A 112 5.88 0.75 16.44
N ASP A 113 4.81 -0.03 16.50
CA ASP A 113 4.72 -1.18 17.41
C ASP A 113 5.02 -2.50 16.75
#